data_feea01ac9e6590fd0f91f46ec0c34b2d
#
_entry.id   feea01ac9e6590fd0f91f46ec0c34b2d
#
_cell.length_a   1.000
_cell.length_b   1.000
_cell.length_c   1.000
_cell.angle_alpha   90.00
_cell.angle_beta   90.00
_cell.angle_gamma   90.00
#
_symmetry.space_group_name_H-M   'P 1'
#
loop_
_entity.id
_entity.type
_entity.pdbx_description
1 polymer ?
#
loop_
_entity_poly.entity_id
_entity_poly.type
_entity_poly.pdbx_seq_one_letter_code
_entity_poly.pdbx_strand_id
1 'polypeptide(L)'
;LPDQLLSPEEQLAVGRLFGPLQRTDYGLRHPDHDEIIHVTDVRKEQRITERWHADSTYFADELTVCLLNAVEVPPSGGDTMFADQVRAHDGLSDRMKDLLAGLRAVHSGAAFARIMGADPADAPRRVHDVVRIHPRSGRRFLYVNAAYVDRFEGMTVEEGRGLLRTIFDYATTPDLVYRHRWAAGDVLIWDNRTCQHYAVHDYGSARRELWRVSALDDGSGTAAAPRPA
;
A
#
# COMPACT_ATOMS: atom_id res chain seq x y z
N LEU A 1 -6.27 15.71 3.77
CA LEU A 1 -6.48 17.08 3.30
C LEU A 1 -7.85 17.14 2.64
N PRO A 2 -8.89 17.68 3.30
CA PRO A 2 -10.22 17.77 2.69
C PRO A 2 -10.29 18.90 1.65
N ASP A 3 -11.22 18.77 0.70
CA ASP A 3 -11.66 19.83 -0.22
C ASP A 3 -10.53 20.49 -1.03
N GLN A 4 -9.61 19.68 -1.56
CA GLN A 4 -8.47 20.19 -2.35
C GLN A 4 -8.78 20.33 -3.84
N LEU A 5 -9.65 19.49 -4.39
CA LEU A 5 -10.09 19.48 -5.80
C LEU A 5 -8.92 19.61 -6.80
N LEU A 6 -7.84 18.83 -6.57
CA LEU A 6 -6.63 18.94 -7.39
C LEU A 6 -6.90 18.56 -8.85
N SER A 7 -6.38 19.38 -9.78
CA SER A 7 -6.22 18.99 -11.18
C SER A 7 -5.18 17.86 -11.32
N PRO A 8 -5.14 17.16 -12.48
CA PRO A 8 -4.10 16.16 -12.73
C PRO A 8 -2.68 16.72 -12.56
N GLU A 9 -2.42 17.92 -13.08
CA GLU A 9 -1.11 18.57 -13.02
C GLU A 9 -0.72 18.92 -11.58
N GLU A 10 -1.67 19.42 -10.79
CA GLU A 10 -1.46 19.75 -9.37
C GLU A 10 -1.19 18.46 -8.57
N GLN A 11 -1.93 17.39 -8.83
CA GLN A 11 -1.69 16.10 -8.19
C GLN A 11 -0.30 15.56 -8.51
N LEU A 12 0.15 15.64 -9.77
CA LEU A 12 1.48 15.25 -10.19
C LEU A 12 2.56 16.12 -9.52
N ALA A 13 2.32 17.44 -9.43
CA ALA A 13 3.24 18.36 -8.77
C ALA A 13 3.42 18.01 -7.28
N VAL A 14 2.33 17.71 -6.58
CA VAL A 14 2.38 17.26 -5.18
C VAL A 14 3.12 15.90 -5.07
N GLY A 15 2.83 14.96 -5.94
CA GLY A 15 3.50 13.65 -5.95
C GLY A 15 5.02 13.76 -6.12
N ARG A 16 5.48 14.65 -7.00
CA ARG A 16 6.93 14.89 -7.26
C ARG A 16 7.69 15.47 -6.08
N LEU A 17 7.02 15.99 -5.06
CA LEU A 17 7.67 16.41 -3.82
C LEU A 17 8.24 15.24 -3.02
N PHE A 18 7.78 14.02 -3.31
CA PHE A 18 8.17 12.80 -2.59
C PHE A 18 9.16 11.91 -3.36
N GLY A 19 9.44 12.22 -4.62
CA GLY A 19 10.36 11.48 -5.47
C GLY A 19 9.89 11.38 -6.92
N PRO A 20 10.63 10.64 -7.77
CA PRO A 20 10.20 10.32 -9.12
C PRO A 20 8.87 9.57 -9.12
N LEU A 21 7.98 9.87 -10.05
CA LEU A 21 6.68 9.22 -10.10
C LEU A 21 6.76 7.88 -10.84
N GLN A 22 6.06 6.90 -10.29
CA GLN A 22 5.88 5.61 -10.95
C GLN A 22 5.05 5.79 -12.21
N ARG A 23 5.54 5.24 -13.33
CA ARG A 23 4.75 4.95 -14.51
C ARG A 23 4.36 3.48 -14.49
N THR A 24 3.16 3.17 -14.88
CA THR A 24 2.67 1.80 -14.85
C THR A 24 2.04 1.42 -16.18
N ASP A 25 2.32 0.20 -16.62
CA ASP A 25 1.73 -0.38 -17.84
C ASP A 25 0.45 -1.17 -17.55
N TYR A 26 0.01 -1.20 -16.29
CA TYR A 26 -1.20 -1.91 -15.86
C TYR A 26 -2.24 -0.96 -15.25
N GLY A 27 -3.49 -1.41 -15.24
CA GLY A 27 -4.61 -0.65 -14.72
C GLY A 27 -5.22 0.33 -15.71
N LEU A 28 -6.12 1.16 -15.23
CA LEU A 28 -6.71 2.24 -16.00
C LEU A 28 -5.88 3.51 -15.77
N ARG A 29 -5.20 3.97 -16.82
CA ARG A 29 -4.39 5.19 -16.77
C ARG A 29 -5.21 6.40 -17.19
N HIS A 30 -4.83 7.56 -16.67
CA HIS A 30 -5.35 8.82 -17.16
C HIS A 30 -4.94 9.00 -18.64
N PRO A 31 -5.85 9.49 -19.53
CA PRO A 31 -5.56 9.56 -20.97
C PRO A 31 -4.32 10.40 -21.31
N ASP A 32 -4.05 11.44 -20.52
CA ASP A 32 -2.98 12.42 -20.80
C ASP A 32 -1.76 12.27 -19.86
N HIS A 33 -1.84 11.40 -18.82
CA HIS A 33 -0.81 11.29 -17.77
C HIS A 33 -0.57 9.83 -17.36
N ASP A 34 0.53 9.24 -17.82
CA ASP A 34 0.90 7.85 -17.52
C ASP A 34 1.19 7.56 -16.04
N GLU A 35 1.45 8.60 -15.26
CA GLU A 35 1.72 8.51 -13.83
C GLU A 35 0.45 8.48 -12.96
N ILE A 36 -0.72 8.80 -13.54
CA ILE A 36 -2.00 8.78 -12.82
C ILE A 36 -2.74 7.49 -13.14
N ILE A 37 -3.08 6.74 -12.11
CA ILE A 37 -3.91 5.53 -12.20
C ILE A 37 -5.30 5.85 -11.71
N HIS A 38 -6.32 5.51 -12.50
CA HIS A 38 -7.70 5.56 -12.07
C HIS A 38 -8.03 4.34 -11.21
N VAL A 39 -8.35 4.58 -9.96
CA VAL A 39 -8.86 3.57 -9.02
C VAL A 39 -10.38 3.69 -9.00
N THR A 40 -11.02 2.93 -9.88
CA THR A 40 -12.45 3.00 -10.13
C THR A 40 -13.19 1.77 -9.58
N ASP A 41 -14.52 1.77 -9.74
CA ASP A 41 -15.40 0.62 -9.51
C ASP A 41 -15.28 -0.48 -10.57
N VAL A 42 -14.50 -0.27 -11.62
CA VAL A 42 -14.18 -1.33 -12.59
C VAL A 42 -13.43 -2.46 -11.88
N ARG A 43 -13.95 -3.69 -12.01
CA ARG A 43 -13.44 -4.90 -11.34
C ARG A 43 -13.63 -4.96 -9.82
N LYS A 44 -14.49 -4.12 -9.23
CA LYS A 44 -14.79 -4.20 -7.79
C LYS A 44 -15.29 -5.59 -7.36
N GLU A 45 -15.98 -6.30 -8.26
CA GLU A 45 -16.46 -7.67 -8.02
C GLU A 45 -15.33 -8.70 -7.82
N GLN A 46 -14.13 -8.41 -8.35
CA GLN A 46 -12.94 -9.23 -8.15
C GLN A 46 -12.28 -8.98 -6.78
N ARG A 47 -12.70 -7.95 -6.06
CA ARG A 47 -12.26 -7.61 -4.72
C ARG A 47 -10.73 -7.60 -4.53
N ILE A 48 -10.00 -7.14 -5.56
CA ILE A 48 -8.54 -7.17 -5.60
C ILE A 48 -7.95 -6.42 -4.41
N THR A 49 -8.53 -5.24 -4.12
CA THR A 49 -8.07 -4.33 -3.08
C THR A 49 -8.77 -4.55 -1.73
N GLU A 50 -9.70 -5.50 -1.63
CA GLU A 50 -10.26 -6.00 -0.37
C GLU A 50 -9.34 -7.03 0.30
N ARG A 51 -8.05 -6.73 0.35
CA ARG A 51 -7.03 -7.45 1.11
C ARG A 51 -6.06 -6.44 1.65
N TRP A 52 -5.63 -6.60 2.89
CA TRP A 52 -4.62 -5.74 3.45
C TRP A 52 -3.31 -5.85 2.67
N HIS A 53 -2.82 -4.73 2.15
CA HIS A 53 -1.63 -4.67 1.32
C HIS A 53 -0.91 -3.31 1.44
N ALA A 54 0.38 -3.34 1.15
CA ALA A 54 1.13 -2.18 0.71
C ALA A 54 1.41 -2.36 -0.78
N ASP A 55 1.27 -1.31 -1.56
CA ASP A 55 1.35 -1.38 -3.02
C ASP A 55 2.73 -1.85 -3.51
N SER A 56 2.71 -2.73 -4.53
CA SER A 56 3.87 -3.04 -5.38
C SER A 56 5.08 -3.63 -4.65
N THR A 57 4.93 -4.23 -3.47
CA THR A 57 6.04 -4.74 -2.64
C THR A 57 6.82 -5.89 -3.27
N TYR A 58 6.34 -6.44 -4.38
CA TYR A 58 6.98 -7.51 -5.15
C TYR A 58 7.81 -6.99 -6.34
N PHE A 59 7.81 -5.67 -6.62
CA PHE A 59 8.65 -5.06 -7.64
C PHE A 59 10.04 -4.66 -7.10
N ALA A 60 10.97 -4.40 -8.03
CA ALA A 60 12.30 -3.91 -7.71
C ALA A 60 12.28 -2.49 -7.17
N ASP A 61 11.50 -1.64 -7.84
CA ASP A 61 11.40 -0.22 -7.53
C ASP A 61 10.37 -0.05 -6.40
N GLU A 62 10.85 0.35 -5.23
CA GLU A 62 10.01 0.50 -4.05
C GLU A 62 9.19 1.78 -4.12
N LEU A 63 7.88 1.64 -3.85
CA LEU A 63 7.02 2.80 -3.66
C LEU A 63 7.17 3.35 -2.24
N THR A 64 7.50 4.61 -2.16
CA THR A 64 7.70 5.30 -0.88
C THR A 64 6.42 5.97 -0.38
N VAL A 65 5.80 6.77 -1.23
CA VAL A 65 4.58 7.54 -0.90
C VAL A 65 3.54 7.31 -1.97
N CYS A 66 2.32 7.10 -1.54
CA CYS A 66 1.15 7.06 -2.41
C CYS A 66 0.20 8.20 -2.06
N LEU A 67 -0.44 8.75 -3.08
CA LEU A 67 -1.40 9.83 -3.00
C LEU A 67 -2.68 9.42 -3.73
N LEU A 68 -3.83 9.56 -3.08
CA LEU A 68 -5.16 9.43 -3.68
C LEU A 68 -5.86 10.78 -3.66
N ASN A 69 -6.43 11.15 -4.81
CA ASN A 69 -7.31 12.31 -4.99
C ASN A 69 -8.72 11.79 -5.30
N ALA A 70 -9.72 12.22 -4.52
CA ALA A 70 -11.09 11.77 -4.65
C ALA A 70 -11.84 12.61 -5.69
N VAL A 71 -12.07 12.04 -6.87
CA VAL A 71 -12.75 12.70 -8.01
C VAL A 71 -14.25 12.51 -7.92
N GLU A 72 -14.70 11.26 -7.78
CA GLU A 72 -16.09 10.90 -7.62
C GLU A 72 -16.23 9.85 -6.51
N VAL A 73 -17.11 10.11 -5.55
CA VAL A 73 -17.30 9.22 -4.40
C VAL A 73 -18.77 8.87 -4.22
N PRO A 74 -19.06 7.64 -3.77
CA PRO A 74 -20.45 7.26 -3.49
C PRO A 74 -21.00 8.05 -2.30
N PRO A 75 -22.32 8.23 -2.19
CA PRO A 75 -22.94 8.94 -1.07
C PRO A 75 -22.76 8.22 0.27
N SER A 76 -22.44 6.94 0.25
CA SER A 76 -22.09 6.13 1.44
C SER A 76 -21.26 4.93 1.04
N GLY A 77 -20.38 4.49 1.94
CA GLY A 77 -19.43 3.39 1.69
C GLY A 77 -18.26 3.80 0.80
N GLY A 78 -17.51 2.81 0.32
CA GLY A 78 -16.32 3.04 -0.50
C GLY A 78 -15.11 3.59 0.27
N ASP A 79 -15.12 3.47 1.58
CA ASP A 79 -14.04 3.93 2.46
C ASP A 79 -12.71 3.22 2.16
N THR A 80 -11.64 3.80 2.64
CA THR A 80 -10.32 3.14 2.65
C THR A 80 -9.80 3.05 4.08
N MET A 81 -9.33 1.88 4.47
CA MET A 81 -8.72 1.66 5.78
C MET A 81 -7.19 1.63 5.65
N PHE A 82 -6.50 2.13 6.67
CA PHE A 82 -5.05 2.20 6.77
C PHE A 82 -4.59 1.61 8.10
N ALA A 83 -3.63 0.69 8.07
CA ALA A 83 -3.07 0.04 9.26
C ALA A 83 -1.62 0.46 9.47
N ASP A 84 -1.31 1.01 10.65
CA ASP A 84 0.01 1.52 11.03
C ASP A 84 0.95 0.37 11.42
N GLN A 85 1.91 0.07 10.55
CA GLN A 85 2.85 -1.03 10.72
C GLN A 85 4.01 -0.68 11.68
N VAL A 86 4.23 0.60 11.95
CA VAL A 86 5.19 1.04 12.99
C VAL A 86 4.60 0.75 14.37
N ARG A 87 3.36 1.18 14.63
CA ARG A 87 2.66 0.86 15.89
C ARG A 87 2.45 -0.64 16.06
N ALA A 88 2.19 -1.36 14.97
CA ALA A 88 2.11 -2.82 15.00
C ALA A 88 3.41 -3.45 15.50
N HIS A 89 4.57 -3.03 14.98
CA HIS A 89 5.86 -3.49 15.49
C HIS A 89 6.09 -3.09 16.95
N ASP A 90 5.83 -1.83 17.30
CA ASP A 90 6.10 -1.30 18.64
C ASP A 90 5.31 -2.06 19.72
N GLY A 91 4.07 -2.44 19.44
CA GLY A 91 3.18 -3.17 20.33
C GLY A 91 3.44 -4.68 20.48
N LEU A 92 4.35 -5.26 19.70
CA LEU A 92 4.75 -6.67 19.86
C LEU A 92 5.51 -6.87 21.16
N SER A 93 5.39 -8.08 21.74
CA SER A 93 6.27 -8.50 22.84
C SER A 93 7.73 -8.59 22.39
N ASP A 94 8.68 -8.45 23.29
CA ASP A 94 10.12 -8.54 22.98
C ASP A 94 10.47 -9.87 22.32
N ARG A 95 9.88 -10.98 22.80
CA ARG A 95 10.09 -12.31 22.20
C ARG A 95 9.61 -12.40 20.76
N MET A 96 8.49 -11.75 20.44
CA MET A 96 8.00 -11.70 19.08
C MET A 96 8.89 -10.81 18.20
N LYS A 97 9.34 -9.67 18.70
CA LYS A 97 10.30 -8.80 18.01
C LYS A 97 11.59 -9.54 17.70
N ASP A 98 12.15 -10.27 18.67
CA ASP A 98 13.35 -11.08 18.50
C ASP A 98 13.16 -12.19 17.43
N LEU A 99 12.02 -12.87 17.48
CA LEU A 99 11.67 -13.90 16.50
C LEU A 99 11.59 -13.33 15.07
N LEU A 100 10.95 -12.18 14.90
CA LEU A 100 10.71 -11.59 13.59
C LEU A 100 11.92 -10.88 13.00
N ALA A 101 12.84 -10.40 13.83
CA ALA A 101 14.01 -9.61 13.39
C ALA A 101 14.96 -10.39 12.44
N GLY A 102 14.97 -11.72 12.51
CA GLY A 102 15.81 -12.57 11.64
C GLY A 102 15.05 -13.18 10.46
N LEU A 103 13.76 -12.93 10.33
CA LEU A 103 12.94 -13.53 9.26
C LEU A 103 12.88 -12.64 8.02
N ARG A 104 12.87 -13.31 6.87
CA ARG A 104 12.64 -12.67 5.56
C ARG A 104 11.40 -13.28 4.91
N ALA A 105 10.59 -12.45 4.28
CA ALA A 105 9.33 -12.85 3.65
C ALA A 105 9.42 -12.72 2.12
N VAL A 106 8.80 -13.69 1.42
CA VAL A 106 8.70 -13.67 -0.04
C VAL A 106 7.43 -12.93 -0.44
N HIS A 107 7.60 -11.78 -1.07
CA HIS A 107 6.51 -11.00 -1.68
C HIS A 107 6.37 -11.39 -3.14
N SER A 108 5.16 -11.69 -3.57
CA SER A 108 4.86 -12.22 -4.91
C SER A 108 3.66 -11.51 -5.53
N GLY A 109 3.83 -11.09 -6.79
CA GLY A 109 2.74 -10.58 -7.63
C GLY A 109 1.81 -11.66 -8.19
N ALA A 110 2.04 -12.95 -7.88
CA ALA A 110 1.32 -14.08 -8.49
C ALA A 110 -0.20 -14.04 -8.30
N ALA A 111 -0.68 -13.58 -7.13
CA ALA A 111 -2.11 -13.43 -6.88
C ALA A 111 -2.73 -12.33 -7.76
N PHE A 112 -2.03 -11.21 -7.90
CA PHE A 112 -2.43 -10.11 -8.77
C PHE A 112 -2.40 -10.52 -10.25
N ALA A 113 -1.33 -11.22 -10.69
CA ALA A 113 -1.20 -11.74 -12.06
C ALA A 113 -2.40 -12.61 -12.46
N ARG A 114 -2.82 -13.57 -11.59
CA ARG A 114 -4.02 -14.39 -11.84
C ARG A 114 -5.27 -13.57 -12.09
N ILE A 115 -5.48 -12.53 -11.28
CA ILE A 115 -6.65 -11.65 -11.41
C ILE A 115 -6.60 -10.86 -12.71
N MET A 116 -5.41 -10.49 -13.16
CA MET A 116 -5.18 -9.78 -14.41
C MET A 116 -5.16 -10.70 -15.65
N GLY A 117 -5.29 -12.02 -15.46
CA GLY A 117 -5.25 -13.00 -16.55
C GLY A 117 -3.84 -13.29 -17.10
N ALA A 118 -2.80 -12.91 -16.34
CA ALA A 118 -1.41 -13.23 -16.65
C ALA A 118 -0.93 -14.52 -15.95
N ASP A 119 0.14 -15.13 -16.45
CA ASP A 119 0.70 -16.33 -15.81
C ASP A 119 1.32 -15.98 -14.44
N PRO A 120 0.87 -16.59 -13.35
CA PRO A 120 1.44 -16.39 -12.03
C PRO A 120 2.90 -16.82 -11.90
N ALA A 121 3.37 -17.70 -12.78
CA ALA A 121 4.77 -18.16 -12.79
C ALA A 121 5.73 -17.05 -13.18
N ASP A 122 5.30 -16.18 -14.07
CA ASP A 122 6.09 -15.03 -14.57
C ASP A 122 6.00 -13.79 -13.65
N ALA A 123 5.14 -13.86 -12.61
CA ALA A 123 4.95 -12.73 -11.73
C ALA A 123 6.24 -12.40 -10.95
N PRO A 124 6.57 -11.11 -10.82
CA PRO A 124 7.74 -10.67 -10.08
C PRO A 124 7.67 -11.08 -8.62
N ARG A 125 8.83 -11.35 -8.03
CA ARG A 125 9.00 -11.71 -6.62
C ARG A 125 10.16 -10.95 -6.01
N ARG A 126 9.99 -10.59 -4.75
CA ARG A 126 11.04 -9.97 -3.94
C ARG A 126 11.07 -10.60 -2.56
N VAL A 127 12.25 -10.66 -1.97
CA VAL A 127 12.44 -11.05 -0.58
C VAL A 127 12.80 -9.82 0.23
N HIS A 128 12.06 -9.59 1.30
CA HIS A 128 12.27 -8.47 2.21
C HIS A 128 12.38 -8.97 3.64
N ASP A 129 13.11 -8.22 4.47
CA ASP A 129 13.09 -8.44 5.92
C ASP A 129 11.67 -8.20 6.45
N VAL A 130 11.21 -9.06 7.36
CA VAL A 130 9.90 -8.95 8.01
C VAL A 130 9.81 -7.69 8.87
N VAL A 131 10.92 -7.33 9.52
CA VAL A 131 11.08 -6.09 10.27
C VAL A 131 12.09 -5.21 9.56
N ARG A 132 11.63 -4.05 9.09
CA ARG A 132 12.48 -3.07 8.41
C ARG A 132 12.66 -1.81 9.26
N ILE A 133 13.68 -1.03 8.94
CA ILE A 133 13.92 0.29 9.55
C ILE A 133 13.58 1.36 8.53
N HIS A 134 12.72 2.28 8.90
CA HIS A 134 12.35 3.40 8.04
C HIS A 134 13.55 4.37 7.90
N PRO A 135 14.02 4.67 6.68
CA PRO A 135 15.29 5.35 6.46
C PRO A 135 15.35 6.77 7.04
N ARG A 136 14.21 7.46 7.12
CA ARG A 136 14.14 8.85 7.60
C ARG A 136 13.89 8.96 9.10
N SER A 137 13.02 8.10 9.66
CA SER A 137 12.64 8.17 11.08
C SER A 137 13.44 7.27 11.99
N GLY A 138 14.16 6.26 11.43
CA GLY A 138 14.86 5.24 12.20
C GLY A 138 13.91 4.26 12.94
N ARG A 139 12.59 4.41 12.80
CA ARG A 139 11.62 3.53 13.46
C ARG A 139 11.54 2.18 12.74
N ARG A 140 11.33 1.13 13.52
CA ARG A 140 11.06 -0.21 12.99
C ARG A 140 9.60 -0.35 12.62
N PHE A 141 9.32 -1.17 11.59
CA PHE A 141 7.97 -1.47 11.13
C PHE A 141 7.89 -2.90 10.58
N LEU A 142 6.68 -3.47 10.61
CA LEU A 142 6.41 -4.75 9.97
C LEU A 142 6.23 -4.55 8.45
N TYR A 143 6.96 -5.36 7.67
CA TYR A 143 6.89 -5.29 6.21
C TYR A 143 6.41 -6.62 5.61
N VAL A 144 5.20 -7.01 5.98
CA VAL A 144 4.49 -8.20 5.49
C VAL A 144 3.02 -7.87 5.32
N ASN A 145 2.35 -8.42 4.31
CA ASN A 145 0.93 -8.21 4.07
C ASN A 145 0.25 -9.44 3.49
N ALA A 146 -1.04 -9.59 3.74
CA ALA A 146 -1.81 -10.77 3.37
C ALA A 146 -2.06 -10.91 1.86
N ALA A 147 -1.89 -9.84 1.08
CA ALA A 147 -2.13 -9.87 -0.37
C ALA A 147 -0.97 -10.48 -1.15
N TYR A 148 0.26 -10.23 -0.71
CA TYR A 148 1.46 -10.57 -1.50
C TYR A 148 2.44 -11.51 -0.81
N VAL A 149 2.29 -11.80 0.50
CA VAL A 149 3.20 -12.69 1.23
C VAL A 149 2.54 -14.02 1.51
N ASP A 150 3.14 -15.10 1.05
CA ASP A 150 2.64 -16.46 1.27
C ASP A 150 3.57 -17.35 2.11
N ARG A 151 4.85 -16.99 2.23
CA ARG A 151 5.84 -17.74 3.01
C ARG A 151 7.02 -16.91 3.47
N PHE A 152 7.74 -17.41 4.43
CA PHE A 152 9.08 -16.93 4.76
C PHE A 152 10.12 -17.57 3.82
N GLU A 153 11.22 -16.84 3.58
CA GLU A 153 12.35 -17.38 2.85
C GLU A 153 12.94 -18.59 3.60
N GLY A 154 13.24 -19.65 2.87
CA GLY A 154 13.78 -20.89 3.45
C GLY A 154 12.77 -21.78 4.15
N MET A 155 11.49 -21.40 4.21
CA MET A 155 10.40 -22.20 4.76
C MET A 155 9.41 -22.61 3.67
N THR A 156 8.75 -23.75 3.86
CA THR A 156 7.56 -24.11 3.08
C THR A 156 6.38 -23.20 3.50
N VAL A 157 5.36 -23.14 2.66
CA VAL A 157 4.11 -22.39 2.97
C VAL A 157 3.47 -22.92 4.25
N GLU A 158 3.47 -24.24 4.45
CA GLU A 158 2.88 -24.93 5.60
C GLU A 158 3.58 -24.56 6.90
N GLU A 159 4.91 -24.55 6.91
CA GLU A 159 5.71 -24.21 8.10
C GLU A 159 5.48 -22.79 8.57
N GLY A 160 5.42 -21.82 7.63
CA GLY A 160 5.27 -20.39 7.94
C GLY A 160 3.84 -19.92 8.19
N ARG A 161 2.83 -20.70 7.75
CA ARG A 161 1.42 -20.26 7.67
C ARG A 161 0.86 -19.75 8.99
N GLY A 162 1.12 -20.50 10.07
CA GLY A 162 0.57 -20.12 11.40
C GLY A 162 1.11 -18.78 11.89
N LEU A 163 2.42 -18.57 11.75
CA LEU A 163 3.06 -17.32 12.16
C LEU A 163 2.64 -16.15 11.27
N LEU A 164 2.60 -16.32 9.94
CA LEU A 164 2.13 -15.28 9.02
C LEU A 164 0.70 -14.86 9.34
N ARG A 165 -0.19 -15.81 9.58
CA ARG A 165 -1.58 -15.51 9.95
C ARG A 165 -1.66 -14.71 11.24
N THR A 166 -0.89 -15.12 12.26
CA THR A 166 -0.83 -14.37 13.54
C THR A 166 -0.38 -12.93 13.33
N ILE A 167 0.63 -12.71 12.48
CA ILE A 167 1.13 -11.36 12.18
C ILE A 167 0.09 -10.54 11.42
N PHE A 168 -0.54 -11.13 10.38
CA PHE A 168 -1.55 -10.41 9.58
C PHE A 168 -2.75 -9.99 10.43
N ASP A 169 -3.28 -10.91 11.23
CA ASP A 169 -4.43 -10.65 12.08
C ASP A 169 -4.10 -9.58 13.14
N TYR A 170 -2.92 -9.65 13.75
CA TYR A 170 -2.48 -8.67 14.73
C TYR A 170 -2.21 -7.28 14.11
N ALA A 171 -1.48 -7.23 12.99
CA ALA A 171 -1.05 -5.97 12.37
C ALA A 171 -2.20 -5.15 11.78
N THR A 172 -3.41 -5.71 11.76
CA THR A 172 -4.63 -5.08 11.22
C THR A 172 -5.77 -5.04 12.24
N THR A 173 -5.46 -5.15 13.53
CA THR A 173 -6.45 -4.98 14.61
C THR A 173 -7.03 -3.57 14.63
N PRO A 174 -8.26 -3.36 15.09
CA PRO A 174 -8.94 -2.06 15.07
C PRO A 174 -8.14 -0.92 15.69
N ASP A 175 -7.35 -1.18 16.74
CA ASP A 175 -6.53 -0.17 17.44
C ASP A 175 -5.38 0.37 16.58
N LEU A 176 -5.01 -0.34 15.51
CA LEU A 176 -3.96 0.04 14.57
C LEU A 176 -4.52 0.64 13.28
N VAL A 177 -5.86 0.66 13.12
CA VAL A 177 -6.53 1.00 11.87
C VAL A 177 -7.19 2.36 11.95
N TYR A 178 -6.90 3.20 10.95
CA TYR A 178 -7.65 4.40 10.62
C TYR A 178 -8.57 4.10 9.43
N ARG A 179 -9.84 4.45 9.50
CA ARG A 179 -10.81 4.34 8.41
C ARG A 179 -11.15 5.73 7.88
N HIS A 180 -10.78 5.98 6.63
CA HIS A 180 -11.08 7.23 5.93
C HIS A 180 -12.40 7.11 5.17
N ARG A 181 -13.32 8.02 5.47
CA ARG A 181 -14.55 8.22 4.71
C ARG A 181 -14.29 9.31 3.70
N TRP A 182 -14.45 8.98 2.43
CA TRP A 182 -14.17 9.90 1.35
C TRP A 182 -15.26 10.96 1.17
N ALA A 183 -14.84 12.20 0.97
CA ALA A 183 -15.62 13.25 0.32
C ALA A 183 -14.95 13.61 -1.02
N ALA A 184 -15.72 14.06 -2.00
CA ALA A 184 -15.15 14.54 -3.25
C ALA A 184 -14.19 15.72 -2.98
N GLY A 185 -13.03 15.69 -3.63
CA GLY A 185 -11.96 16.68 -3.37
C GLY A 185 -11.02 16.31 -2.24
N ASP A 186 -11.26 15.24 -1.49
CA ASP A 186 -10.29 14.78 -0.49
C ASP A 186 -8.99 14.33 -1.15
N VAL A 187 -7.86 14.72 -0.55
CA VAL A 187 -6.53 14.21 -0.89
C VAL A 187 -5.94 13.49 0.32
N LEU A 188 -5.58 12.24 0.14
CA LEU A 188 -4.96 11.43 1.19
C LEU A 188 -3.58 10.97 0.73
N ILE A 189 -2.58 11.15 1.60
CA ILE A 189 -1.18 10.82 1.35
C ILE A 189 -0.70 9.90 2.46
N TRP A 190 -0.03 8.80 2.12
CA TRP A 190 0.55 7.89 3.10
C TRP A 190 1.93 7.38 2.67
N ASP A 191 2.75 7.02 3.66
CA ASP A 191 3.97 6.27 3.42
C ASP A 191 3.62 4.81 3.19
N ASN A 192 3.82 4.33 1.95
CA ASN A 192 3.47 2.99 1.52
C ASN A 192 4.31 1.90 2.20
N ARG A 193 5.48 2.24 2.74
CA ARG A 193 6.36 1.29 3.45
C ARG A 193 5.81 0.94 4.82
N THR A 194 5.23 1.93 5.50
CA THR A 194 4.81 1.82 6.90
C THR A 194 3.30 1.71 7.10
N CYS A 195 2.52 1.77 6.02
CA CYS A 195 1.07 1.60 6.03
C CYS A 195 0.63 0.47 5.12
N GLN A 196 -0.18 -0.45 5.63
CA GLN A 196 -1.04 -1.27 4.78
C GLN A 196 -2.37 -0.56 4.58
N HIS A 197 -3.03 -0.84 3.46
CA HIS A 197 -4.36 -0.31 3.21
C HIS A 197 -5.32 -1.36 2.65
N TYR A 198 -6.62 -1.05 2.71
CA TYR A 198 -7.71 -1.93 2.35
C TYR A 198 -8.86 -1.08 1.81
N ALA A 199 -9.31 -1.33 0.59
CA ALA A 199 -10.50 -0.67 0.02
C ALA A 199 -11.77 -1.43 0.40
N VAL A 200 -12.75 -0.70 0.91
CA VAL A 200 -14.04 -1.28 1.31
C VAL A 200 -15.03 -1.14 0.15
N HIS A 201 -15.49 -2.27 -0.39
CA HIS A 201 -16.42 -2.29 -1.54
C HIS A 201 -17.87 -2.51 -1.09
N ASP A 202 -18.38 -1.62 -0.24
CA ASP A 202 -19.72 -1.66 0.35
C ASP A 202 -20.69 -0.61 -0.24
N TYR A 203 -20.38 -0.04 -1.41
CA TYR A 203 -21.12 1.05 -2.06
C TYR A 203 -22.02 0.61 -3.23
N GLY A 204 -22.29 -0.68 -3.36
CA GLY A 204 -23.23 -1.25 -4.35
C GLY A 204 -22.86 -0.89 -5.79
N SER A 205 -23.82 -0.33 -6.54
CA SER A 205 -23.63 0.09 -7.94
C SER A 205 -23.24 1.56 -8.10
N ALA A 206 -23.06 2.30 -7.01
CA ALA A 206 -22.63 3.69 -7.07
C ALA A 206 -21.22 3.79 -7.68
N ARG A 207 -20.95 4.91 -8.36
CA ARG A 207 -19.65 5.17 -8.94
C ARG A 207 -18.66 5.61 -7.85
N ARG A 208 -17.40 5.20 -8.06
CA ARG A 208 -16.26 5.63 -7.25
C ARG A 208 -15.06 5.77 -8.14
N GLU A 209 -14.48 6.95 -8.14
CA GLU A 209 -13.25 7.24 -8.88
C GLU A 209 -12.28 8.04 -8.02
N LEU A 210 -11.13 7.45 -7.76
CA LEU A 210 -9.98 8.11 -7.17
C LEU A 210 -8.83 8.09 -8.17
N TRP A 211 -8.03 9.12 -8.18
CA TRP A 211 -6.79 9.15 -8.95
C TRP A 211 -5.61 8.89 -8.03
N ARG A 212 -4.79 7.88 -8.39
CA ARG A 212 -3.61 7.52 -7.63
C ARG A 212 -2.35 7.97 -8.33
N VAL A 213 -1.44 8.60 -7.57
CA VAL A 213 -0.05 8.84 -7.93
C VAL A 213 0.83 8.19 -6.89
N SER A 214 1.94 7.57 -7.31
CA SER A 214 2.88 6.89 -6.43
C SER A 214 4.30 7.38 -6.71
N ALA A 215 5.03 7.74 -5.66
CA ALA A 215 6.44 8.13 -5.73
C ALA A 215 7.34 6.92 -5.47
N LEU A 216 8.43 6.82 -6.24
CA LEU A 216 9.47 5.83 -6.10
C LEU A 216 10.54 6.28 -5.10
N ASP A 217 11.28 5.32 -4.55
CA ASP A 217 12.53 5.63 -3.86
C ASP A 217 13.58 6.05 -4.89
N ASP A 218 14.13 7.24 -4.73
CA ASP A 218 15.20 7.76 -5.59
C ASP A 218 16.60 7.50 -5.00
N GLY A 219 16.67 6.76 -3.89
CA GLY A 219 17.91 6.48 -3.17
C GLY A 219 18.54 7.69 -2.45
N SER A 220 17.93 8.88 -2.59
CA SER A 220 18.46 10.12 -1.97
C SER A 220 18.20 10.18 -0.47
N GLY A 221 17.36 9.25 0.05
CA GLY A 221 16.87 9.30 1.42
C GLY A 221 16.22 10.66 1.69
N THR A 222 15.42 11.15 0.75
CA THR A 222 14.92 12.54 0.62
C THR A 222 15.12 13.39 1.87
N ALA A 223 15.98 14.38 1.76
CA ALA A 223 16.28 15.30 2.86
C ALA A 223 14.98 15.80 3.50
N ALA A 224 14.93 15.76 4.82
CA ALA A 224 13.80 16.30 5.56
C ALA A 224 13.49 17.70 5.07
N ALA A 225 12.24 17.97 4.73
CA ALA A 225 11.79 19.36 4.60
C ALA A 225 12.25 20.13 5.85
N PRO A 226 12.83 21.33 5.72
CA PRO A 226 13.25 22.10 6.85
C PRO A 226 12.05 22.29 7.78
N ARG A 227 12.24 22.00 9.08
CA ARG A 227 11.22 22.33 10.08
C ARG A 227 11.00 23.83 10.01
N PRO A 228 9.76 24.32 9.93
CA PRO A 228 9.51 25.73 10.16
C PRO A 228 10.07 26.12 11.53
N ALA A 229 10.80 27.22 11.56
CA ALA A 229 11.40 27.80 12.76
C ALA A 229 10.32 28.21 13.78
#